data_a5f511c410967c9f88f843a3b645560f
#
_entry.id   a5f511c410967c9f88f843a3b645560f
#
_cell.length_a   1.000
_cell.length_b   1.000
_cell.length_c   1.000
_cell.angle_alpha   90.00
_cell.angle_beta   90.00
_cell.angle_gamma   90.00
#
_symmetry.space_group_name_H-M   'P 1'
#
loop_
_entity.id
_entity.type
_entity.pdbx_description
1 polymer ?
#
loop_
_entity_poly.entity_id
_entity_poly.type
_entity_poly.pdbx_seq_one_letter_code
_entity_poly.pdbx_strand_id
1 'polypeptide(L)'
;MMPIPADCRQILLCLAPAWDAPDGHLQCFRRLPGGAWEPEGEALPVTLGRNGLAWGRGRHPAMSGLVKQEGDGRAPAGVFSISAIFGYAPAACVNGLPYLSAHPRLRCVDDPASAHYNCLVDQASCTVDWTSSEAMLRTDARYELGAVVAHNADAPKAGCGSCIFLHVWEAPGVPTAGCTAMALADMRRIVAWLDGAAAPVLVQLPSQVYASLRADWALPLWGGAALGDLQP
;
A
#
# COMPACT_ATOMS: atom_id res chain seq x y z
N MET A 1 -2.79 -21.54 -4.22
CA MET A 1 -3.52 -20.47 -4.98
C MET A 1 -2.52 -19.38 -5.28
N MET A 2 -2.45 -18.92 -6.53
CA MET A 2 -1.54 -17.82 -6.94
C MET A 2 -2.04 -16.52 -6.31
N PRO A 3 -1.19 -15.76 -5.59
CA PRO A 3 -1.65 -14.53 -4.93
C PRO A 3 -1.88 -13.37 -5.92
N ILE A 4 -1.23 -13.42 -7.10
CA ILE A 4 -1.47 -12.44 -8.16
C ILE A 4 -2.71 -12.88 -8.96
N PRO A 5 -3.77 -12.06 -9.04
CA PRO A 5 -4.96 -12.39 -9.83
C PRO A 5 -4.65 -12.62 -11.30
N ALA A 6 -5.39 -13.51 -11.96
CA ALA A 6 -5.17 -13.81 -13.38
C ALA A 6 -5.44 -12.59 -14.27
N ASP A 7 -6.36 -11.73 -13.89
CA ASP A 7 -6.74 -10.48 -14.54
C ASP A 7 -5.84 -9.29 -14.15
N CYS A 8 -4.94 -9.46 -13.19
CA CYS A 8 -3.99 -8.42 -12.79
C CYS A 8 -3.03 -8.10 -13.94
N ARG A 9 -3.00 -6.83 -14.32
CA ARG A 9 -2.11 -6.29 -15.36
C ARG A 9 -1.18 -5.18 -14.86
N GLN A 10 -1.31 -4.78 -13.59
CA GLN A 10 -0.45 -3.77 -12.98
C GLN A 10 0.03 -4.21 -11.60
N ILE A 11 1.34 -4.21 -11.41
CA ILE A 11 1.97 -4.48 -10.10
C ILE A 11 2.79 -3.26 -9.69
N LEU A 12 2.58 -2.82 -8.45
CA LEU A 12 3.52 -1.99 -7.72
C LEU A 12 4.37 -2.95 -6.87
N LEU A 13 5.62 -3.20 -7.28
CA LEU A 13 6.53 -4.05 -6.53
C LEU A 13 7.41 -3.19 -5.62
N CYS A 14 7.22 -3.33 -4.32
CA CYS A 14 7.98 -2.63 -3.28
C CYS A 14 8.90 -3.63 -2.57
N LEU A 15 10.20 -3.37 -2.61
CA LEU A 15 11.19 -4.20 -1.96
C LEU A 15 11.94 -3.40 -0.88
N ALA A 16 11.98 -3.97 0.32
CA ALA A 16 12.81 -3.49 1.43
C ALA A 16 14.07 -4.35 1.54
N PRO A 17 15.21 -3.81 1.98
CA PRO A 17 16.44 -4.60 2.19
C PRO A 17 16.24 -5.76 3.17
N ALA A 18 15.53 -5.52 4.27
CA ALA A 18 15.28 -6.47 5.35
C ALA A 18 13.90 -6.28 5.98
N TRP A 19 13.52 -7.15 6.93
CA TRP A 19 12.24 -7.08 7.65
C TRP A 19 12.10 -5.84 8.54
N ASP A 20 13.17 -5.30 9.05
CA ASP A 20 13.24 -4.15 9.95
C ASP A 20 13.65 -2.84 9.25
N ALA A 21 13.88 -2.88 7.93
CA ALA A 21 14.23 -1.70 7.17
C ALA A 21 13.03 -0.75 7.04
N PRO A 22 13.16 0.53 7.44
CA PRO A 22 12.09 1.53 7.35
C PRO A 22 12.00 2.20 5.98
N ASP A 23 12.79 1.76 5.03
CA ASP A 23 12.90 2.27 3.67
C ASP A 23 12.96 1.12 2.65
N GLY A 24 12.77 1.47 1.40
CA GLY A 24 12.80 0.53 0.28
C GLY A 24 12.68 1.23 -1.05
N HIS A 25 12.48 0.44 -2.09
CA HIS A 25 12.25 0.94 -3.43
C HIS A 25 10.98 0.32 -4.02
N LEU A 26 10.24 1.11 -4.77
CA LEU A 26 9.03 0.70 -5.46
C LEU A 26 9.20 0.86 -6.96
N GLN A 27 8.85 -0.15 -7.74
CA GLN A 27 8.81 -0.11 -9.20
C GLN A 27 7.47 -0.58 -9.72
N CYS A 28 6.94 0.12 -10.71
CA CYS A 28 5.72 -0.24 -11.41
C CYS A 28 6.01 -1.26 -12.52
N PHE A 29 5.08 -2.20 -12.72
CA PHE A 29 5.16 -3.19 -13.79
C PHE A 29 3.82 -3.36 -14.48
N ARG A 30 3.86 -3.43 -15.82
CA ARG A 30 2.71 -3.74 -16.67
C ARG A 30 2.81 -5.16 -17.20
N ARG A 31 1.69 -5.87 -17.26
CA ARG A 31 1.63 -7.20 -17.89
C ARG A 31 1.36 -7.08 -19.37
N LEU A 32 2.24 -7.64 -20.18
CA LEU A 32 2.12 -7.67 -21.63
C LEU A 32 1.12 -8.73 -22.11
N PRO A 33 0.57 -8.59 -23.35
CA PRO A 33 -0.07 -9.71 -24.04
C PRO A 33 0.92 -10.88 -24.13
N GLY A 34 0.60 -12.05 -23.59
CA GLY A 34 1.54 -13.17 -23.46
C GLY A 34 2.05 -13.38 -22.04
N GLY A 35 1.71 -12.51 -21.09
CA GLY A 35 1.85 -12.74 -19.65
C GLY A 35 3.16 -12.28 -19.01
N ALA A 36 4.13 -11.82 -19.78
CA ALA A 36 5.38 -11.28 -19.26
C ALA A 36 5.15 -9.93 -18.59
N TRP A 37 5.94 -9.63 -17.53
CA TRP A 37 5.97 -8.35 -16.88
C TRP A 37 7.03 -7.44 -17.48
N GLU A 38 6.68 -6.20 -17.73
CA GLU A 38 7.57 -5.14 -18.23
C GLU A 38 7.61 -4.00 -17.21
N PRO A 39 8.81 -3.50 -16.81
CA PRO A 39 8.92 -2.38 -15.92
C PRO A 39 8.37 -1.10 -16.57
N GLU A 40 7.67 -0.29 -15.80
CA GLU A 40 7.16 1.02 -16.17
C GLU A 40 7.94 2.10 -15.43
N GLY A 41 8.90 2.72 -16.09
CA GLY A 41 9.82 3.69 -15.50
C GLY A 41 10.85 3.07 -14.55
N GLU A 42 11.56 3.94 -13.85
CA GLU A 42 12.59 3.55 -12.88
C GLU A 42 11.99 3.26 -11.51
N ALA A 43 12.73 2.49 -10.70
CA ALA A 43 12.42 2.30 -9.29
C ALA A 43 12.58 3.63 -8.54
N LEU A 44 11.66 3.89 -7.63
CA LEU A 44 11.63 5.11 -6.83
C LEU A 44 11.81 4.79 -5.33
N PRO A 45 12.47 5.67 -4.56
CA PRO A 45 12.64 5.48 -3.13
C PRO A 45 11.30 5.65 -2.40
N VAL A 46 11.07 4.81 -1.39
CA VAL A 46 9.92 4.88 -0.51
C VAL A 46 10.35 4.77 0.95
N THR A 47 9.55 5.32 1.85
CA THR A 47 9.65 5.03 3.29
C THR A 47 8.53 4.11 3.71
N LEU A 48 8.83 3.25 4.67
CA LEU A 48 7.94 2.21 5.19
C LEU A 48 7.62 2.48 6.67
N GLY A 49 6.97 1.55 7.31
CA GLY A 49 6.77 1.61 8.76
C GLY A 49 8.11 1.75 9.50
N ARG A 50 8.15 2.55 10.57
CA ARG A 50 9.38 2.82 11.36
C ARG A 50 10.06 1.56 11.91
N ASN A 51 9.32 0.46 12.02
CA ASN A 51 9.81 -0.84 12.45
C ASN A 51 9.91 -1.84 11.27
N GLY A 52 9.88 -1.36 10.02
CA GLY A 52 9.98 -2.17 8.80
C GLY A 52 8.68 -2.84 8.41
N LEU A 53 8.73 -4.14 8.11
CA LEU A 53 7.65 -4.95 7.56
C LEU A 53 7.18 -6.03 8.54
N ALA A 54 5.94 -6.50 8.37
CA ALA A 54 5.40 -7.72 8.97
C ALA A 54 4.34 -8.32 8.03
N TRP A 55 4.13 -9.66 8.05
CA TRP A 55 3.15 -10.31 7.20
C TRP A 55 1.74 -9.76 7.41
N GLY A 56 1.16 -9.21 6.36
CA GLY A 56 -0.18 -8.66 6.35
C GLY A 56 -1.26 -9.70 6.04
N ARG A 57 -2.51 -9.24 6.01
CA ARG A 57 -3.68 -9.99 5.56
C ARG A 57 -4.10 -9.45 4.19
N GLY A 58 -3.79 -10.16 3.15
CA GLY A 58 -4.03 -9.78 1.77
C GLY A 58 -4.45 -10.96 0.91
N ARG A 59 -4.09 -10.93 -0.36
CA ARG A 59 -4.45 -11.96 -1.34
C ARG A 59 -3.59 -13.23 -1.25
N HIS A 60 -2.45 -13.16 -0.58
CA HIS A 60 -1.56 -14.29 -0.34
C HIS A 60 -2.07 -15.18 0.82
N PRO A 61 -1.67 -16.46 0.87
CA PRO A 61 -2.00 -17.32 2.00
C PRO A 61 -1.37 -16.81 3.30
N ALA A 62 -1.87 -17.30 4.43
CA ALA A 62 -1.23 -17.01 5.71
C ALA A 62 0.23 -17.50 5.69
N MET A 63 1.16 -16.61 6.07
CA MET A 63 2.59 -16.88 6.07
C MET A 63 3.08 -17.04 7.51
N SER A 64 4.13 -17.86 7.68
CA SER A 64 4.79 -18.01 8.97
C SER A 64 5.72 -16.83 9.27
N GLY A 65 5.91 -16.52 10.55
CA GLY A 65 6.80 -15.46 11.03
C GLY A 65 6.05 -14.28 11.65
N LEU A 66 6.67 -13.09 11.60
CA LEU A 66 6.13 -11.88 12.22
C LEU A 66 4.89 -11.41 11.47
N VAL A 67 3.75 -11.34 12.16
CA VAL A 67 2.45 -10.95 11.60
C VAL A 67 2.13 -9.52 12.03
N LYS A 68 1.60 -8.73 11.09
CA LYS A 68 1.15 -7.36 11.27
C LYS A 68 0.10 -7.25 12.38
N GLN A 69 0.32 -6.30 13.27
CA GLN A 69 -0.59 -5.94 14.36
C GLN A 69 -0.91 -4.46 14.35
N GLU A 70 -2.04 -4.09 14.96
CA GLU A 70 -2.39 -2.68 15.14
C GLU A 70 -1.34 -1.96 15.98
N GLY A 71 -0.92 -0.76 15.54
CA GLY A 71 0.04 0.07 16.27
C GLY A 71 1.50 -0.43 16.28
N ASP A 72 1.84 -1.53 15.59
CA ASP A 72 3.19 -2.12 15.61
C ASP A 72 4.26 -1.29 14.87
N GLY A 73 3.86 -0.24 14.15
CA GLY A 73 4.77 0.59 13.37
C GLY A 73 5.36 -0.10 12.15
N ARG A 74 4.74 -1.18 11.65
CA ARG A 74 5.21 -1.95 10.50
C ARG A 74 4.27 -1.80 9.31
N ALA A 75 4.83 -1.71 8.11
CA ALA A 75 4.05 -1.81 6.90
C ALA A 75 3.73 -3.29 6.58
N PRO A 76 2.57 -3.61 5.97
CA PRO A 76 2.22 -4.99 5.68
C PRO A 76 3.04 -5.55 4.54
N ALA A 77 3.68 -6.72 4.76
CA ALA A 77 4.27 -7.53 3.70
C ALA A 77 3.22 -8.45 3.09
N GLY A 78 3.28 -8.63 1.77
CA GLY A 78 2.37 -9.52 1.03
C GLY A 78 1.89 -8.96 -0.30
N VAL A 79 0.69 -9.40 -0.70
CA VAL A 79 0.02 -8.96 -1.94
C VAL A 79 -1.33 -8.38 -1.59
N PHE A 80 -1.59 -7.14 -2.03
CA PHE A 80 -2.77 -6.37 -1.69
C PHE A 80 -3.35 -5.69 -2.94
N SER A 81 -4.67 -5.68 -3.10
CA SER A 81 -5.30 -4.86 -4.14
C SER A 81 -5.17 -3.38 -3.80
N ILE A 82 -5.09 -2.53 -4.83
CA ILE A 82 -5.33 -1.10 -4.71
C ILE A 82 -6.82 -0.89 -4.96
N SER A 83 -7.54 -0.37 -3.96
CA SER A 83 -9.01 -0.35 -3.97
C SER A 83 -9.63 1.01 -4.26
N ALA A 84 -8.92 2.10 -3.97
CA ALA A 84 -9.37 3.46 -4.22
C ALA A 84 -8.19 4.43 -4.24
N ILE A 85 -8.43 5.60 -4.80
CA ILE A 85 -7.55 6.76 -4.70
C ILE A 85 -8.23 7.79 -3.78
N PHE A 86 -7.46 8.55 -3.02
CA PHE A 86 -7.96 9.66 -2.22
C PHE A 86 -7.07 10.90 -2.35
N GLY A 87 -7.59 12.05 -2.02
CA GLY A 87 -6.80 13.28 -2.02
C GLY A 87 -7.59 14.52 -1.61
N TYR A 88 -6.90 15.67 -1.55
CA TYR A 88 -7.50 16.94 -1.14
C TYR A 88 -8.28 17.63 -2.25
N ALA A 89 -8.02 17.30 -3.51
CA ALA A 89 -8.80 17.82 -4.62
C ALA A 89 -10.27 17.37 -4.51
N PRO A 90 -11.26 18.22 -4.91
CA PRO A 90 -12.67 17.85 -4.88
C PRO A 90 -13.02 16.72 -5.85
N ALA A 91 -12.23 16.58 -6.91
CA ALA A 91 -12.31 15.49 -7.89
C ALA A 91 -10.93 15.26 -8.51
N ALA A 92 -10.68 14.03 -8.99
CA ALA A 92 -9.50 13.72 -9.78
C ALA A 92 -9.85 12.77 -10.93
N CYS A 93 -9.15 12.92 -12.06
CA CYS A 93 -9.18 11.95 -13.13
C CYS A 93 -8.40 10.72 -12.68
N VAL A 94 -9.12 9.65 -12.34
CA VAL A 94 -8.56 8.35 -11.98
C VAL A 94 -9.15 7.30 -12.91
N ASN A 95 -8.30 6.42 -13.44
CA ASN A 95 -8.70 5.44 -14.44
C ASN A 95 -9.44 4.26 -13.78
N GLY A 96 -10.77 4.33 -13.68
CA GLY A 96 -11.60 3.22 -13.21
C GLY A 96 -11.50 2.85 -11.74
N LEU A 97 -10.67 3.51 -10.93
CA LEU A 97 -10.65 3.39 -9.49
C LEU A 97 -11.60 4.41 -8.84
N PRO A 98 -12.29 4.09 -7.74
CA PRO A 98 -13.03 5.09 -6.96
C PRO A 98 -12.08 6.20 -6.47
N TYR A 99 -12.58 7.45 -6.49
CA TYR A 99 -11.88 8.58 -5.89
C TYR A 99 -12.65 9.10 -4.67
N LEU A 100 -11.94 9.26 -3.56
CA LEU A 100 -12.45 9.76 -2.31
C LEU A 100 -11.85 11.15 -2.03
N SER A 101 -12.65 12.21 -2.21
CA SER A 101 -12.23 13.55 -1.83
C SER A 101 -12.16 13.66 -0.31
N ALA A 102 -11.00 14.00 0.22
CA ALA A 102 -10.80 14.18 1.64
C ALA A 102 -11.53 15.46 2.11
N HIS A 103 -12.32 15.32 3.18
CA HIS A 103 -13.06 16.42 3.81
C HIS A 103 -13.09 16.22 5.33
N PRO A 104 -13.48 17.22 6.15
CA PRO A 104 -13.32 17.16 7.61
C PRO A 104 -13.99 15.99 8.31
N ARG A 105 -15.03 15.40 7.72
CA ARG A 105 -15.78 14.26 8.27
C ARG A 105 -15.33 12.90 7.72
N LEU A 106 -14.47 12.85 6.69
CA LEU A 106 -13.95 11.58 6.17
C LEU A 106 -12.87 11.04 7.10
N ARG A 107 -13.13 9.86 7.64
CA ARG A 107 -12.26 9.18 8.62
C ARG A 107 -11.88 7.80 8.14
N CYS A 108 -10.66 7.36 8.45
CA CYS A 108 -10.32 5.94 8.46
C CYS A 108 -10.33 5.45 9.90
N VAL A 109 -11.18 4.47 10.21
CA VAL A 109 -11.37 4.01 11.60
C VAL A 109 -10.31 2.96 11.94
N ASP A 110 -9.47 3.25 12.92
CA ASP A 110 -8.39 2.41 13.41
C ASP A 110 -8.66 1.81 14.82
N ASP A 111 -9.86 2.05 15.36
CA ASP A 111 -10.29 1.49 16.64
C ASP A 111 -10.74 0.02 16.47
N PRO A 112 -10.01 -0.95 17.04
CA PRO A 112 -10.36 -2.37 16.92
C PRO A 112 -11.71 -2.75 17.55
N ALA A 113 -12.29 -1.90 18.40
CA ALA A 113 -13.59 -2.14 19.03
C ALA A 113 -14.78 -1.67 18.17
N SER A 114 -14.53 -0.85 17.14
CA SER A 114 -15.55 -0.30 16.26
C SER A 114 -16.07 -1.33 15.25
N ALA A 115 -17.37 -1.28 14.97
CA ALA A 115 -17.96 -2.00 13.84
C ALA A 115 -17.45 -1.50 12.46
N HIS A 116 -16.86 -0.29 12.44
CA HIS A 116 -16.28 0.34 11.26
C HIS A 116 -14.75 0.16 11.17
N TYR A 117 -14.15 -0.72 11.99
CA TYR A 117 -12.71 -0.94 11.98
C TYR A 117 -12.18 -1.19 10.57
N ASN A 118 -11.09 -0.51 10.20
CA ASN A 118 -10.44 -0.55 8.90
C ASN A 118 -11.32 -0.06 7.72
N CYS A 119 -12.29 0.81 8.00
CA CYS A 119 -13.16 1.41 6.98
C CYS A 119 -12.91 2.90 6.83
N LEU A 120 -13.00 3.38 5.58
CA LEU A 120 -13.12 4.80 5.27
C LEU A 120 -14.60 5.19 5.32
N VAL A 121 -14.97 6.08 6.23
CA VAL A 121 -16.36 6.47 6.48
C VAL A 121 -16.53 7.98 6.57
N ASP A 122 -17.66 8.50 6.05
CA ASP A 122 -18.12 9.84 6.39
C ASP A 122 -18.89 9.77 7.72
N GLN A 123 -18.43 10.47 8.74
CA GLN A 123 -19.07 10.54 10.06
C GLN A 123 -20.54 11.00 10.01
N ALA A 124 -20.97 11.69 8.95
CA ALA A 124 -22.37 12.08 8.78
C ALA A 124 -23.28 10.96 8.28
N SER A 125 -22.71 9.88 7.75
CA SER A 125 -23.45 8.76 7.13
C SER A 125 -23.57 7.52 8.01
N CYS A 126 -23.00 7.55 9.23
CA CYS A 126 -23.02 6.40 10.16
C CYS A 126 -23.04 6.84 11.63
N THR A 127 -23.37 5.90 12.50
CA THR A 127 -23.23 6.12 13.96
C THR A 127 -21.74 5.99 14.32
N VAL A 128 -21.19 7.02 14.98
CA VAL A 128 -19.81 6.99 15.48
C VAL A 128 -19.76 6.09 16.72
N ASP A 129 -19.05 4.97 16.60
CA ASP A 129 -18.86 3.97 17.68
C ASP A 129 -17.36 3.75 18.01
N TRP A 130 -16.47 4.60 17.48
CA TRP A 130 -15.02 4.51 17.68
C TRP A 130 -14.48 5.63 18.58
N THR A 131 -13.36 5.34 19.24
CA THR A 131 -12.59 6.29 20.05
C THR A 131 -11.34 6.79 19.33
N SER A 132 -10.89 6.08 18.28
CA SER A 132 -9.72 6.41 17.48
C SER A 132 -10.02 6.33 15.99
N SER A 133 -9.53 7.27 15.20
CA SER A 133 -9.62 7.28 13.75
C SER A 133 -8.68 8.31 13.14
N GLU A 134 -8.18 8.05 11.94
CA GLU A 134 -7.36 8.99 11.18
C GLU A 134 -8.23 10.01 10.42
N ALA A 135 -7.89 11.30 10.51
CA ALA A 135 -8.50 12.32 9.66
C ALA A 135 -7.92 12.22 8.24
N MET A 136 -8.78 12.03 7.24
CA MET A 136 -8.33 11.98 5.85
C MET A 136 -7.97 13.37 5.29
N LEU A 137 -8.63 14.44 5.78
CA LEU A 137 -8.19 15.81 5.54
C LEU A 137 -7.26 16.24 6.67
N ARG A 138 -5.97 16.27 6.39
CA ARG A 138 -4.92 16.66 7.33
C ARG A 138 -4.51 18.12 7.11
N THR A 139 -3.81 18.69 8.07
CA THR A 139 -3.20 20.03 7.96
C THR A 139 -1.86 20.04 7.23
N ASP A 140 -1.30 18.85 6.98
CA ASP A 140 -0.07 18.64 6.21
C ASP A 140 -0.35 18.02 4.83
N ALA A 141 0.67 17.88 3.99
CA ALA A 141 0.54 17.35 2.63
C ALA A 141 0.51 15.81 2.55
N ARG A 142 0.64 15.09 3.67
CA ARG A 142 0.80 13.62 3.64
C ARG A 142 -0.33 12.90 2.93
N TYR A 143 -1.56 13.38 3.05
CA TYR A 143 -2.74 12.80 2.40
C TYR A 143 -3.27 13.67 1.23
N GLU A 144 -2.42 14.61 0.71
CA GLU A 144 -2.77 15.41 -0.48
C GLU A 144 -3.15 14.52 -1.67
N LEU A 145 -2.51 13.37 -1.79
CA LEU A 145 -2.82 12.33 -2.77
C LEU A 145 -2.35 10.98 -2.22
N GLY A 146 -3.18 9.96 -2.37
CA GLY A 146 -2.83 8.61 -1.93
C GLY A 146 -3.69 7.54 -2.55
N ALA A 147 -3.34 6.28 -2.28
CA ALA A 147 -4.08 5.10 -2.70
C ALA A 147 -4.34 4.17 -1.51
N VAL A 148 -5.52 3.59 -1.48
CA VAL A 148 -5.93 2.66 -0.42
C VAL A 148 -5.40 1.27 -0.74
N VAL A 149 -4.60 0.73 0.17
CA VAL A 149 -4.07 -0.63 0.12
C VAL A 149 -5.04 -1.56 0.86
N ALA A 150 -5.61 -2.53 0.16
CA ALA A 150 -6.61 -3.45 0.72
C ALA A 150 -5.96 -4.50 1.65
N HIS A 151 -5.26 -4.01 2.69
CA HIS A 151 -4.77 -4.81 3.79
C HIS A 151 -5.90 -5.06 4.79
N ASN A 152 -6.08 -6.30 5.23
CA ASN A 152 -7.10 -6.68 6.21
C ASN A 152 -8.52 -6.17 5.84
N ALA A 153 -8.83 -6.07 4.53
CA ALA A 153 -10.05 -5.43 4.04
C ALA A 153 -11.21 -6.42 3.88
N ASP A 154 -10.95 -7.61 3.36
CA ASP A 154 -11.97 -8.66 3.19
C ASP A 154 -12.24 -9.31 4.55
N ALA A 155 -13.31 -8.95 5.23
CA ALA A 155 -13.61 -9.34 6.60
C ALA A 155 -12.50 -8.87 7.58
N PRO A 156 -12.47 -7.58 7.92
CA PRO A 156 -11.45 -7.00 8.81
C PRO A 156 -11.39 -7.74 10.15
N LYS A 157 -10.19 -8.14 10.53
CA LYS A 157 -9.94 -8.76 11.83
C LYS A 157 -9.35 -7.70 12.76
N ALA A 158 -10.06 -7.45 13.85
CA ALA A 158 -9.63 -6.49 14.87
C ALA A 158 -8.20 -6.77 15.35
N GLY A 159 -7.40 -5.73 15.48
CA GLY A 159 -6.01 -5.80 15.93
C GLY A 159 -4.99 -6.29 14.90
N CYS A 160 -5.41 -6.60 13.66
CA CYS A 160 -4.49 -7.06 12.61
C CYS A 160 -3.94 -5.93 11.71
N GLY A 161 -4.09 -4.68 12.10
CA GLY A 161 -3.68 -3.49 11.35
C GLY A 161 -4.80 -2.94 10.48
N SER A 162 -4.85 -1.63 10.38
CA SER A 162 -5.87 -0.85 9.68
C SER A 162 -5.27 0.35 8.96
N CYS A 163 -6.06 0.99 8.09
CA CYS A 163 -5.76 2.29 7.50
C CYS A 163 -4.40 2.31 6.78
N ILE A 164 -4.16 1.33 5.91
CA ILE A 164 -2.91 1.23 5.16
C ILE A 164 -3.04 1.89 3.80
N PHE A 165 -2.12 2.83 3.53
CA PHE A 165 -2.13 3.65 2.33
C PHE A 165 -0.75 3.71 1.66
N LEU A 166 -0.76 3.99 0.35
CA LEU A 166 0.33 4.69 -0.32
C LEU A 166 0.03 6.19 -0.22
N HIS A 167 1.00 7.00 0.23
CA HIS A 167 0.75 8.43 0.41
C HIS A 167 2.03 9.28 0.26
N VAL A 168 1.91 10.58 0.37
CA VAL A 168 3.06 11.51 0.32
C VAL A 168 3.83 11.42 1.64
N TRP A 169 5.15 11.28 1.59
CA TRP A 169 5.99 11.29 2.81
C TRP A 169 6.03 12.68 3.48
N GLU A 170 6.40 12.72 4.73
CA GLU A 170 6.66 13.98 5.44
C GLU A 170 7.92 14.66 4.91
N ALA A 171 8.98 13.87 4.75
CA ALA A 171 10.24 14.22 4.11
C ALA A 171 10.96 12.94 3.65
N PRO A 172 11.93 13.03 2.73
CA PRO A 172 12.77 11.90 2.35
C PRO A 172 13.39 11.22 3.58
N GLY A 173 13.28 9.90 3.68
CA GLY A 173 13.85 9.11 4.77
C GLY A 173 13.07 9.14 6.08
N VAL A 174 11.99 9.93 6.22
CA VAL A 174 11.14 9.92 7.42
C VAL A 174 10.16 8.74 7.34
N PRO A 175 10.27 7.76 8.26
CA PRO A 175 9.42 6.57 8.22
C PRO A 175 7.99 6.86 8.66
N THR A 176 7.08 5.93 8.32
CA THR A 176 5.65 6.01 8.63
C THR A 176 5.27 5.25 9.90
N ALA A 177 3.99 5.31 10.26
CA ALA A 177 3.42 4.45 11.32
C ALA A 177 3.07 3.02 10.82
N GLY A 178 3.09 2.79 9.49
CA GLY A 178 2.74 1.49 8.89
C GLY A 178 2.36 1.58 7.41
N CYS A 179 2.20 2.78 6.87
CA CYS A 179 1.95 3.02 5.46
C CYS A 179 3.25 2.93 4.63
N THR A 180 3.13 3.09 3.32
CA THR A 180 4.25 3.26 2.39
C THR A 180 4.16 4.66 1.81
N ALA A 181 5.22 5.46 1.93
CA ALA A 181 5.19 6.85 1.53
C ALA A 181 6.34 7.22 0.57
N MET A 182 6.10 8.23 -0.27
CA MET A 182 7.00 8.66 -1.34
C MET A 182 6.84 10.15 -1.64
N ALA A 183 7.67 10.69 -2.54
CA ALA A 183 7.54 12.06 -3.01
C ALA A 183 6.18 12.30 -3.70
N LEU A 184 5.62 13.51 -3.55
CA LEU A 184 4.36 13.89 -4.20
C LEU A 184 4.40 13.71 -5.72
N ALA A 185 5.54 14.02 -6.35
CA ALA A 185 5.71 13.84 -7.79
C ALA A 185 5.57 12.36 -8.21
N ASP A 186 6.13 11.45 -7.41
CA ASP A 186 6.05 10.01 -7.63
C ASP A 186 4.64 9.49 -7.36
N MET A 187 3.99 9.97 -6.30
CA MET A 187 2.61 9.61 -6.01
C MET A 187 1.66 10.04 -7.15
N ARG A 188 1.86 11.24 -7.71
CA ARG A 188 1.11 11.73 -8.89
C ARG A 188 1.33 10.85 -10.11
N ARG A 189 2.58 10.43 -10.37
CA ARG A 189 2.93 9.54 -11.48
C ARG A 189 2.25 8.17 -11.31
N ILE A 190 2.30 7.59 -10.12
CA ILE A 190 1.65 6.31 -9.81
C ILE A 190 0.14 6.41 -10.01
N VAL A 191 -0.52 7.42 -9.43
CA VAL A 191 -1.98 7.58 -9.54
C VAL A 191 -2.43 7.77 -10.99
N ALA A 192 -1.68 8.55 -11.78
CA ALA A 192 -1.96 8.73 -13.21
C ALA A 192 -1.81 7.44 -14.04
N TRP A 193 -0.92 6.54 -13.60
CA TRP A 193 -0.65 5.26 -14.26
C TRP A 193 -1.64 4.15 -13.84
N LEU A 194 -2.14 4.18 -12.60
CA LEU A 194 -3.07 3.16 -12.09
C LEU A 194 -4.37 3.13 -12.91
N ASP A 195 -4.83 1.91 -13.23
CA ASP A 195 -6.08 1.64 -13.93
C ASP A 195 -6.86 0.53 -13.19
N GLY A 196 -8.05 0.85 -12.71
CA GLY A 196 -8.92 -0.09 -12.02
C GLY A 196 -9.27 -1.32 -12.88
N ALA A 197 -9.40 -1.16 -14.19
CA ALA A 197 -9.65 -2.26 -15.12
C ALA A 197 -8.44 -3.21 -15.27
N ALA A 198 -7.26 -2.79 -14.83
CA ALA A 198 -6.04 -3.60 -14.81
C ALA A 198 -5.85 -4.40 -13.50
N ALA A 199 -6.84 -4.35 -12.58
CA ALA A 199 -6.79 -5.01 -11.27
C ALA A 199 -5.44 -4.80 -10.55
N PRO A 200 -5.04 -3.55 -10.24
CA PRO A 200 -3.72 -3.22 -9.72
C PRO A 200 -3.49 -3.83 -8.33
N VAL A 201 -2.28 -4.34 -8.10
CA VAL A 201 -1.87 -4.85 -6.79
C VAL A 201 -0.55 -4.24 -6.33
N LEU A 202 -0.43 -4.03 -5.02
CA LEU A 202 0.83 -3.82 -4.33
C LEU A 202 1.38 -5.18 -3.91
N VAL A 203 2.64 -5.45 -4.30
CA VAL A 203 3.46 -6.54 -3.75
C VAL A 203 4.55 -5.88 -2.93
N GLN A 204 4.58 -6.12 -1.62
CA GLN A 204 5.54 -5.51 -0.71
C GLN A 204 6.24 -6.58 0.12
N LEU A 205 7.56 -6.71 -0.04
CA LEU A 205 8.33 -7.82 0.53
C LEU A 205 9.76 -7.39 0.90
N PRO A 206 10.37 -8.04 1.90
CA PRO A 206 11.82 -8.02 2.01
C PRO A 206 12.48 -8.69 0.80
N SER A 207 13.63 -8.21 0.37
CA SER A 207 14.37 -8.68 -0.81
C SER A 207 14.63 -10.18 -0.81
N GLN A 208 15.03 -10.73 0.33
CA GLN A 208 15.28 -12.16 0.47
C GLN A 208 13.99 -12.99 0.29
N VAL A 209 12.87 -12.49 0.83
CA VAL A 209 11.56 -13.14 0.68
C VAL A 209 11.07 -13.08 -0.75
N TYR A 210 11.22 -11.91 -1.39
CA TYR A 210 10.95 -11.77 -2.82
C TYR A 210 11.74 -12.78 -3.65
N ALA A 211 13.05 -12.93 -3.41
CA ALA A 211 13.88 -13.86 -4.14
C ALA A 211 13.38 -15.32 -4.03
N SER A 212 12.91 -15.71 -2.83
CA SER A 212 12.38 -17.05 -2.58
C SER A 212 11.00 -17.31 -3.19
N LEU A 213 10.12 -16.28 -3.21
CA LEU A 213 8.73 -16.42 -3.63
C LEU A 213 8.49 -16.01 -5.10
N ARG A 214 9.46 -15.37 -5.75
CA ARG A 214 9.29 -14.77 -7.08
C ARG A 214 8.75 -15.76 -8.11
N ALA A 215 9.32 -16.94 -8.18
CA ALA A 215 8.89 -17.96 -9.14
C ALA A 215 7.48 -18.49 -8.81
N ASP A 216 7.25 -18.83 -7.54
CA ASP A 216 5.99 -19.43 -7.09
C ASP A 216 4.80 -18.46 -7.20
N TRP A 217 5.07 -17.15 -7.01
CA TRP A 217 4.06 -16.11 -7.11
C TRP A 217 4.00 -15.44 -8.49
N ALA A 218 4.83 -15.88 -9.45
CA ALA A 218 4.96 -15.31 -10.79
C ALA A 218 5.18 -13.79 -10.79
N LEU A 219 6.04 -13.31 -9.87
CA LEU A 219 6.36 -11.88 -9.74
C LEU A 219 7.31 -11.43 -10.87
N PRO A 220 7.25 -10.13 -11.26
CA PRO A 220 8.19 -9.57 -12.21
C PRO A 220 9.64 -9.70 -11.74
N LEU A 221 10.58 -9.71 -12.68
CA LEU A 221 11.99 -9.54 -12.35
C LEU A 221 12.23 -8.08 -11.91
N TRP A 222 12.88 -7.91 -10.75
CA TRP A 222 13.30 -6.60 -10.32
C TRP A 222 14.35 -6.03 -11.30
N GLY A 223 14.06 -4.87 -11.88
CA GLY A 223 14.93 -4.21 -12.87
C GLY A 223 15.76 -3.06 -12.29
N GLY A 224 15.56 -2.71 -11.03
CA GLY A 224 16.35 -1.68 -10.34
C GLY A 224 17.77 -2.16 -10.03
N ALA A 225 18.62 -1.23 -9.54
CA ALA A 225 19.97 -1.53 -9.09
C ALA A 225 19.98 -2.76 -8.16
N ALA A 226 21.08 -3.53 -8.20
CA ALA A 226 21.19 -4.76 -7.42
C ALA A 226 20.80 -4.47 -5.96
N LEU A 227 19.92 -5.31 -5.40
CA LEU A 227 19.39 -5.16 -4.03
C LEU A 227 20.49 -5.15 -2.95
N GLY A 228 21.76 -5.39 -3.32
CA GLY A 228 22.96 -5.25 -2.48
C GLY A 228 23.63 -3.88 -2.53
N ASP A 229 23.27 -3.02 -3.50
CA ASP A 229 23.83 -1.66 -3.63
C ASP A 229 22.97 -0.61 -2.89
N LEU A 230 21.90 -1.04 -2.23
CA LEU A 230 21.00 -0.21 -1.42
C LEU A 230 21.51 -0.15 0.04
N GLN A 231 22.82 0.04 0.24
CA GLN A 231 23.34 0.44 1.55
C GLN A 231 23.30 1.97 1.67
N PRO A 232 22.95 2.50 2.87
CA PRO A 232 22.81 3.93 3.12
C PRO A 232 24.08 4.70 2.87
#